data_bcc549b0a1dbd7a97bba0af9266143ea
#
_entry.id   bcc549b0a1dbd7a97bba0af9266143ea
#
_cell.length_a   1.000
_cell.length_b   1.000
_cell.length_c   1.000
_cell.angle_alpha   90.00
_cell.angle_beta   90.00
_cell.angle_gamma   90.00
#
_symmetry.space_group_name_H-M   'P 1'
#
loop_
_entity.id
_entity.type
_entity.pdbx_description
1 polymer ?
#
loop_
_entity_poly.entity_id
_entity_poly.type
_entity_poly.pdbx_seq_one_letter_code
_entity_poly.pdbx_strand_id
1 'polypeptide(L)'
;RQVTLLIPQGTQARVYNPDGSTRPVTTLNLRFTEYTVGANGPATMPALLPPSSAYTYAFEAKAEEADRKIAGKDVLFDRPVPFYVDNFLNFPVGTVVPVGYYDEDRGLWVPSDNGKVVRILAITGGVADIDSDGDDLADDAATLAALGITDQERTQLASLYAAGKTLWRVPVTHLSRWDCNWPFKMPDDAVSPQQAAPNVATGLDDPNSVCGSVIECQ
;
A
#
# COMPACT_ATOMS: atom_id res chain seq x y z
N ARG A 1 4.68 -12.61 3.58
CA ARG A 1 4.35 -11.19 3.30
C ARG A 1 4.49 -10.46 4.62
N GLN A 2 5.37 -9.53 4.68
CA GLN A 2 5.59 -8.75 5.89
C GLN A 2 5.98 -7.34 5.47
N VAL A 3 5.30 -6.34 6.06
CA VAL A 3 5.69 -4.94 5.92
C VAL A 3 6.82 -4.63 6.90
N THR A 4 7.82 -3.91 6.42
CA THR A 4 8.90 -3.34 7.23
C THR A 4 8.89 -1.83 7.07
N LEU A 5 8.78 -1.09 8.15
CA LEU A 5 8.86 0.37 8.14
C LEU A 5 10.26 0.78 8.62
N LEU A 6 10.98 1.53 7.80
CA LEU A 6 12.30 2.06 8.17
C LEU A 6 12.17 3.55 8.50
N ILE A 7 12.27 3.89 9.78
CA ILE A 7 12.21 5.28 10.23
C ILE A 7 13.63 5.83 10.28
N PRO A 8 14.00 6.78 9.40
CA PRO A 8 15.33 7.38 9.41
C PRO A 8 15.61 8.08 10.74
N GLN A 9 16.85 8.00 11.22
CA GLN A 9 17.26 8.69 12.45
C GLN A 9 17.01 10.19 12.33
N GLY A 10 16.46 10.78 13.40
CA GLY A 10 16.14 12.21 13.44
C GLY A 10 14.82 12.58 12.76
N THR A 11 14.05 11.60 12.26
CA THR A 11 12.67 11.86 11.80
C THR A 11 11.83 12.37 12.96
N GLN A 12 11.14 13.48 12.75
CA GLN A 12 10.19 14.03 13.71
C GLN A 12 8.77 13.55 13.39
N ALA A 13 8.05 13.15 14.43
CA ALA A 13 6.68 12.70 14.31
C ALA A 13 5.74 13.61 15.09
N ARG A 14 4.55 13.81 14.55
CA ARG A 14 3.45 14.54 15.17
C ARG A 14 2.17 13.72 15.10
N VAL A 15 1.35 13.80 16.12
CA VAL A 15 0.02 13.17 16.18
C VAL A 15 -1.05 14.23 16.38
N TYR A 16 -2.29 13.89 16.02
CA TYR A 16 -3.42 14.77 16.26
C TYR A 16 -3.92 14.66 17.70
N ASN A 17 -4.23 15.80 18.29
CA ASN A 17 -5.00 15.94 19.54
C ASN A 17 -6.50 15.76 19.27
N PRO A 18 -7.33 15.58 20.31
CA PRO A 18 -8.78 15.49 20.14
C PRO A 18 -9.42 16.72 19.45
N ASP A 19 -8.83 17.91 19.61
CA ASP A 19 -9.30 19.17 19.00
C ASP A 19 -8.87 19.34 17.53
N GLY A 20 -8.06 18.41 17.00
CA GLY A 20 -7.53 18.46 15.64
C GLY A 20 -6.22 19.22 15.48
N SER A 21 -5.70 19.87 16.53
CA SER A 21 -4.33 20.38 16.53
C SER A 21 -3.31 19.24 16.54
N THR A 22 -2.04 19.53 16.29
CA THR A 22 -1.00 18.49 16.32
C THR A 22 0.02 18.77 17.42
N ARG A 23 0.52 17.69 18.03
CA ARG A 23 1.62 17.72 19.01
C ARG A 23 2.78 16.86 18.58
N PRO A 24 4.03 17.19 18.89
CA PRO A 24 5.17 16.32 18.66
C PRO A 24 5.11 15.12 19.60
N VAL A 25 5.65 13.99 19.13
CA VAL A 25 5.86 12.79 19.95
C VAL A 25 7.30 12.32 19.79
N THR A 26 7.86 11.80 20.89
CA THR A 26 9.25 11.28 20.94
C THR A 26 9.31 9.76 20.93
N THR A 27 8.17 9.12 21.16
CA THR A 27 8.03 7.67 21.16
C THR A 27 6.76 7.32 20.39
N LEU A 28 6.83 6.26 19.60
CA LEU A 28 5.70 5.70 18.88
C LEU A 28 5.59 4.20 19.20
N ASN A 29 4.45 3.79 19.73
CA ASN A 29 4.07 2.40 19.86
C ASN A 29 3.25 2.01 18.64
N LEU A 30 3.88 1.33 17.70
CA LEU A 30 3.31 1.02 16.39
C LEU A 30 2.61 -0.33 16.39
N ARG A 31 1.44 -0.36 15.77
CA ARG A 31 0.70 -1.58 15.47
C ARG A 31 0.49 -1.68 13.96
N PHE A 32 0.80 -2.88 13.43
CA PHE A 32 0.56 -3.20 12.04
C PHE A 32 -0.52 -4.28 11.94
N THR A 33 -1.46 -4.09 11.02
CA THR A 33 -2.52 -5.05 10.72
C THR A 33 -2.57 -5.27 9.22
N GLU A 34 -2.29 -6.50 8.77
CA GLU A 34 -2.40 -6.87 7.35
C GLU A 34 -3.83 -7.29 7.01
N TYR A 35 -4.40 -6.71 5.95
CA TYR A 35 -5.78 -6.98 5.54
C TYR A 35 -5.91 -8.06 4.46
N THR A 36 -4.83 -8.35 3.73
CA THR A 36 -4.87 -9.28 2.58
C THR A 36 -4.33 -10.66 2.91
N VAL A 37 -4.15 -10.97 4.18
CA VAL A 37 -3.65 -12.26 4.66
C VAL A 37 -4.65 -12.96 5.59
N GLY A 38 -4.59 -14.30 5.61
CA GLY A 38 -5.48 -15.12 6.43
C GLY A 38 -6.85 -15.35 5.79
N ALA A 39 -7.66 -16.17 6.46
CA ALA A 39 -8.95 -16.66 5.93
C ALA A 39 -9.98 -15.53 5.69
N ASN A 40 -9.90 -14.44 6.46
CA ASN A 40 -10.83 -13.32 6.39
C ASN A 40 -10.17 -12.05 5.83
N GLY A 41 -8.96 -12.14 5.26
CA GLY A 41 -8.17 -11.00 4.85
C GLY A 41 -8.95 -9.95 4.04
N PRO A 42 -9.45 -10.28 2.84
CA PRO A 42 -10.19 -9.32 2.02
C PRO A 42 -11.47 -8.77 2.67
N ALA A 43 -12.14 -9.57 3.51
CA ALA A 43 -13.37 -9.16 4.21
C ALA A 43 -13.11 -8.13 5.34
N THR A 44 -11.86 -7.95 5.75
CA THR A 44 -11.47 -6.98 6.78
C THR A 44 -11.01 -5.64 6.21
N MET A 45 -11.01 -5.49 4.88
CA MET A 45 -10.69 -4.23 4.22
C MET A 45 -11.64 -3.11 4.69
N PRO A 46 -11.13 -1.89 4.91
CA PRO A 46 -11.94 -0.77 5.40
C PRO A 46 -12.99 -0.30 4.39
N ALA A 47 -12.76 -0.56 3.11
CA ALA A 47 -13.69 -0.28 2.01
C ALA A 47 -13.35 -1.15 0.80
N LEU A 48 -14.30 -1.26 -0.12
CA LEU A 48 -14.06 -1.90 -1.41
C LEU A 48 -13.04 -1.09 -2.23
N LEU A 49 -12.17 -1.80 -2.93
CA LEU A 49 -11.29 -1.18 -3.92
C LEU A 49 -12.10 -0.76 -5.17
N PRO A 50 -11.57 0.19 -5.95
CA PRO A 50 -12.13 0.47 -7.27
C PRO A 50 -12.30 -0.81 -8.11
N PRO A 51 -13.35 -0.95 -8.93
CA PRO A 51 -13.62 -2.17 -9.68
C PRO A 51 -12.50 -2.62 -10.62
N SER A 52 -11.61 -1.70 -11.00
CA SER A 52 -10.45 -1.96 -11.86
C SER A 52 -9.16 -2.29 -11.08
N SER A 53 -9.23 -2.46 -9.76
CA SER A 53 -8.06 -2.76 -8.92
C SER A 53 -8.12 -4.20 -8.39
N ALA A 54 -7.02 -4.92 -8.53
CA ALA A 54 -6.88 -6.25 -7.95
C ALA A 54 -6.42 -6.15 -6.49
N TYR A 55 -7.01 -6.96 -5.60
CA TYR A 55 -6.54 -7.09 -4.22
C TYR A 55 -5.15 -7.72 -4.21
N THR A 56 -4.14 -6.94 -3.86
CA THR A 56 -2.75 -7.38 -3.84
C THR A 56 -2.20 -7.39 -2.43
N TYR A 57 -2.05 -6.19 -1.86
CA TYR A 57 -1.54 -6.03 -0.50
C TYR A 57 -2.08 -4.75 0.13
N ALA A 58 -2.67 -4.89 1.31
CA ALA A 58 -3.12 -3.76 2.10
C ALA A 58 -2.85 -4.00 3.58
N PHE A 59 -2.53 -2.94 4.30
CA PHE A 59 -2.25 -2.98 5.73
C PHE A 59 -2.59 -1.66 6.40
N GLU A 60 -2.78 -1.70 7.71
CA GLU A 60 -2.85 -0.52 8.56
C GLU A 60 -1.55 -0.39 9.36
N ALA A 61 -0.97 0.80 9.36
CA ALA A 61 0.02 1.23 10.32
C ALA A 61 -0.61 2.28 11.22
N LYS A 62 -0.63 2.04 12.53
CA LYS A 62 -1.26 2.89 13.53
C LYS A 62 -0.32 3.10 14.71
N ALA A 63 -0.34 4.30 15.31
CA ALA A 63 0.33 4.60 16.57
C ALA A 63 -0.68 4.72 17.72
N GLU A 64 -0.32 4.19 18.89
CA GLU A 64 -1.18 4.26 20.08
C GLU A 64 -1.25 5.68 20.67
N GLU A 65 -0.28 6.53 20.36
CA GLU A 65 -0.18 7.91 20.81
C GLU A 65 -1.12 8.87 20.08
N ALA A 66 -1.73 8.45 18.97
CA ALA A 66 -2.66 9.27 18.21
C ALA A 66 -4.06 9.23 18.83
N ASP A 67 -4.57 10.38 19.30
CA ASP A 67 -5.90 10.50 19.89
C ASP A 67 -7.01 10.41 18.83
N ARG A 68 -6.70 10.78 17.59
CA ARG A 68 -7.63 10.70 16.46
C ARG A 68 -6.90 10.62 15.13
N LYS A 69 -7.64 10.25 14.09
CA LYS A 69 -7.23 10.38 12.69
C LYS A 69 -7.91 11.59 12.06
N ILE A 70 -7.24 12.25 11.13
CA ILE A 70 -7.81 13.28 10.26
C ILE A 70 -7.45 12.93 8.82
N ALA A 71 -8.43 12.88 7.94
CA ALA A 71 -8.28 12.45 6.56
C ALA A 71 -7.51 11.12 6.44
N GLY A 72 -7.83 10.17 7.31
CA GLY A 72 -7.21 8.85 7.35
C GLY A 72 -5.81 8.78 7.96
N LYS A 73 -5.22 9.89 8.41
CA LYS A 73 -3.84 10.00 8.92
C LYS A 73 -3.84 10.12 10.44
N ASP A 74 -2.99 9.34 11.13
CA ASP A 74 -2.85 9.44 12.59
C ASP A 74 -1.49 9.99 13.02
N VAL A 75 -0.40 9.69 12.31
CA VAL A 75 0.94 10.22 12.53
C VAL A 75 1.40 10.95 11.29
N LEU A 76 1.97 12.11 11.45
CA LEU A 76 2.61 12.91 10.41
C LEU A 76 4.11 12.93 10.62
N PHE A 77 4.89 12.68 9.58
CA PHE A 77 6.35 12.75 9.59
C PHE A 77 6.84 14.02 8.90
N ASP A 78 7.97 14.57 9.35
CA ASP A 78 8.62 15.76 8.76
C ASP A 78 9.36 15.45 7.44
N ARG A 79 9.53 14.17 7.14
CA ARG A 79 10.18 13.64 5.94
C ARG A 79 9.60 12.31 5.53
N PRO A 80 9.79 11.85 4.28
CA PRO A 80 9.37 10.52 3.87
C PRO A 80 10.02 9.42 4.70
N VAL A 81 9.22 8.45 5.11
CA VAL A 81 9.61 7.23 5.79
C VAL A 81 9.27 6.07 4.87
N PRO A 82 10.26 5.30 4.39
CA PRO A 82 9.97 4.19 3.49
C PRO A 82 9.41 2.99 4.24
N PHE A 83 8.39 2.36 3.67
CA PHE A 83 8.06 0.99 3.99
C PHE A 83 8.44 0.04 2.86
N TYR A 84 8.70 -1.19 3.24
CA TYR A 84 9.09 -2.27 2.34
C TYR A 84 8.16 -3.45 2.48
N VAL A 85 7.81 -4.06 1.35
CA VAL A 85 7.06 -5.32 1.27
C VAL A 85 7.83 -6.27 0.36
N ASP A 86 7.84 -7.56 0.69
CA ASP A 86 8.40 -8.58 -0.20
C ASP A 86 7.75 -8.51 -1.57
N ASN A 87 8.54 -8.56 -2.63
CA ASN A 87 8.04 -8.66 -4.01
C ASN A 87 7.51 -10.07 -4.30
N PHE A 88 6.48 -10.50 -3.58
CA PHE A 88 5.94 -11.86 -3.62
C PHE A 88 5.22 -12.21 -4.94
N LEU A 89 4.93 -11.21 -5.77
CA LEU A 89 4.35 -11.38 -7.10
C LEU A 89 5.41 -11.41 -8.20
N ASN A 90 6.68 -11.25 -7.83
CA ASN A 90 7.82 -11.24 -8.75
C ASN A 90 7.67 -10.21 -9.88
N PHE A 91 7.13 -9.04 -9.58
CA PHE A 91 7.14 -7.93 -10.55
C PHE A 91 8.57 -7.56 -10.92
N PRO A 92 8.83 -7.19 -12.18
CA PRO A 92 10.15 -6.73 -12.59
C PRO A 92 10.66 -5.56 -11.75
N VAL A 93 11.97 -5.52 -11.51
CA VAL A 93 12.62 -4.36 -10.89
C VAL A 93 12.34 -3.11 -11.73
N GLY A 94 12.17 -1.97 -11.11
CA GLY A 94 11.77 -0.74 -11.77
C GLY A 94 10.25 -0.56 -11.94
N THR A 95 9.45 -1.62 -11.76
CA THR A 95 7.98 -1.50 -11.83
C THR A 95 7.46 -0.53 -10.78
N VAL A 96 6.54 0.33 -11.22
CA VAL A 96 5.83 1.26 -10.32
C VAL A 96 4.91 0.46 -9.38
N VAL A 97 4.97 0.78 -8.09
CA VAL A 97 4.05 0.27 -7.07
C VAL A 97 2.95 1.31 -6.87
N PRO A 98 1.73 1.09 -7.34
CA PRO A 98 0.62 2.00 -7.12
C PRO A 98 0.26 2.02 -5.64
N VAL A 99 0.08 3.20 -5.08
CA VAL A 99 -0.17 3.37 -3.64
C VAL A 99 -1.34 4.31 -3.40
N GLY A 100 -2.21 3.90 -2.49
CA GLY A 100 -3.29 4.71 -1.97
C GLY A 100 -3.41 4.56 -0.47
N TYR A 101 -4.12 5.46 0.16
CA TYR A 101 -4.51 5.35 1.55
C TYR A 101 -6.00 5.60 1.73
N TYR A 102 -6.59 5.03 2.77
CA TYR A 102 -8.00 5.19 3.05
C TYR A 102 -8.25 6.44 3.90
N ASP A 103 -9.04 7.36 3.36
CA ASP A 103 -9.55 8.54 4.05
C ASP A 103 -10.92 8.20 4.67
N GLU A 104 -10.94 8.01 5.99
CA GLU A 104 -12.14 7.63 6.73
C GLU A 104 -13.18 8.74 6.76
N ASP A 105 -12.75 10.02 6.76
CA ASP A 105 -13.65 11.16 6.80
C ASP A 105 -14.44 11.30 5.50
N ARG A 106 -13.84 10.88 4.37
CA ARG A 106 -14.45 10.93 3.04
C ARG A 106 -15.01 9.57 2.60
N GLY A 107 -14.65 8.50 3.30
CA GLY A 107 -15.08 7.14 2.97
C GLY A 107 -14.51 6.62 1.65
N LEU A 108 -13.31 7.04 1.24
CA LEU A 108 -12.72 6.67 -0.05
C LEU A 108 -11.21 6.46 0.00
N TRP A 109 -10.70 5.75 -0.99
CA TRP A 109 -9.25 5.60 -1.24
C TRP A 109 -8.71 6.83 -1.95
N VAL A 110 -7.63 7.39 -1.41
CA VAL A 110 -6.94 8.58 -1.94
C VAL A 110 -5.60 8.14 -2.53
N PRO A 111 -5.30 8.49 -3.79
CA PRO A 111 -3.98 8.23 -4.36
C PRO A 111 -2.88 8.92 -3.57
N SER A 112 -1.74 8.26 -3.46
CA SER A 112 -0.51 8.77 -2.86
C SER A 112 0.64 8.67 -3.86
N ASP A 113 1.83 9.16 -3.46
CA ASP A 113 3.04 8.96 -4.25
C ASP A 113 3.31 7.48 -4.44
N ASN A 114 3.61 7.09 -5.66
CA ASN A 114 3.88 5.70 -6.00
C ASN A 114 5.22 5.25 -5.44
N GLY A 115 5.29 3.96 -5.11
CA GLY A 115 6.54 3.28 -4.83
C GLY A 115 7.21 2.70 -6.07
N LYS A 116 8.25 1.92 -5.85
CA LYS A 116 9.01 1.25 -6.89
C LYS A 116 9.47 -0.13 -6.43
N VAL A 117 9.50 -1.09 -7.35
CA VAL A 117 10.15 -2.38 -7.10
C VAL A 117 11.64 -2.18 -7.20
N VAL A 118 12.37 -2.53 -6.15
CA VAL A 118 13.83 -2.41 -6.06
C VAL A 118 14.46 -3.77 -5.76
N ARG A 119 15.73 -3.93 -6.09
CA ARG A 119 16.51 -5.13 -5.79
C ARG A 119 17.78 -4.77 -5.03
N ILE A 120 18.12 -5.57 -4.03
CA ILE A 120 19.43 -5.56 -3.39
C ILE A 120 20.34 -6.47 -4.21
N LEU A 121 21.27 -5.91 -4.99
CA LEU A 121 22.19 -6.67 -5.82
C LEU A 121 23.27 -7.34 -4.97
N ALA A 122 23.91 -6.57 -4.12
CA ALA A 122 25.00 -6.99 -3.26
C ALA A 122 24.97 -6.22 -1.93
N ILE A 123 25.79 -6.61 -0.99
CA ILE A 123 26.07 -5.89 0.25
C ILE A 123 27.57 -5.63 0.30
N THR A 124 27.96 -4.38 0.10
CA THR A 124 29.37 -3.97 0.05
C THR A 124 29.70 -3.11 1.27
N GLY A 125 30.61 -3.53 2.10
CA GLY A 125 30.98 -2.80 3.31
C GLY A 125 29.85 -2.56 4.30
N GLY A 126 28.81 -3.42 4.32
CA GLY A 126 27.63 -3.27 5.18
C GLY A 126 26.56 -2.33 4.62
N VAL A 127 26.66 -1.93 3.35
CA VAL A 127 25.70 -1.07 2.65
C VAL A 127 25.09 -1.85 1.47
N ALA A 128 23.78 -1.79 1.29
CA ALA A 128 23.11 -2.45 0.19
C ALA A 128 23.35 -1.70 -1.13
N ASP A 129 23.76 -2.43 -2.14
CA ASP A 129 23.84 -1.95 -3.53
C ASP A 129 22.46 -2.17 -4.18
N ILE A 130 21.79 -1.08 -4.54
CA ILE A 130 20.40 -1.09 -4.99
C ILE A 130 20.36 -0.93 -6.50
N ASP A 131 19.49 -1.73 -7.13
CA ASP A 131 19.01 -1.58 -8.50
C ASP A 131 17.53 -1.19 -8.42
N SER A 132 17.16 -0.06 -8.99
CA SER A 132 15.80 0.44 -9.00
C SER A 132 15.21 0.61 -10.40
N ASP A 133 15.96 0.35 -11.46
CA ASP A 133 15.49 0.46 -12.84
C ASP A 133 15.52 -0.86 -13.62
N GLY A 134 16.15 -1.90 -13.06
CA GLY A 134 16.14 -3.27 -13.60
C GLY A 134 17.22 -3.53 -14.63
N ASP A 135 18.30 -2.76 -14.64
CA ASP A 135 19.43 -2.94 -15.53
C ASP A 135 20.49 -3.91 -14.96
N ASP A 136 20.25 -4.48 -13.77
CA ASP A 136 21.16 -5.38 -13.04
C ASP A 136 22.49 -4.73 -12.62
N LEU A 137 22.56 -3.38 -12.59
CA LEU A 137 23.68 -2.61 -12.07
C LEU A 137 23.27 -1.86 -10.81
N ALA A 138 24.25 -1.54 -9.96
CA ALA A 138 23.99 -0.70 -8.81
C ALA A 138 23.74 0.75 -9.23
N ASP A 139 22.63 1.31 -8.75
CA ASP A 139 22.28 2.70 -9.02
C ASP A 139 23.36 3.66 -8.53
N ASP A 140 23.59 4.70 -9.28
CA ASP A 140 24.49 5.77 -8.89
C ASP A 140 23.87 6.69 -7.80
N ALA A 141 24.69 7.53 -7.20
CA ALA A 141 24.27 8.43 -6.13
C ALA A 141 23.16 9.42 -6.57
N ALA A 142 23.11 9.81 -7.84
CA ALA A 142 22.11 10.73 -8.37
C ALA A 142 20.74 10.04 -8.48
N THR A 143 20.72 8.81 -9.00
CA THR A 143 19.52 7.97 -9.09
C THR A 143 18.95 7.67 -7.71
N LEU A 144 19.79 7.25 -6.76
CA LEU A 144 19.39 7.00 -5.38
C LEU A 144 18.82 8.27 -4.71
N ALA A 145 19.49 9.41 -4.89
CA ALA A 145 19.03 10.70 -4.34
C ALA A 145 17.69 11.14 -4.92
N ALA A 146 17.44 10.90 -6.20
CA ALA A 146 16.17 11.21 -6.86
C ALA A 146 15.00 10.39 -6.28
N LEU A 147 15.28 9.19 -5.78
CA LEU A 147 14.32 8.33 -5.08
C LEU A 147 14.27 8.59 -3.56
N GLY A 148 15.12 9.50 -3.05
CA GLY A 148 15.26 9.75 -1.62
C GLY A 148 15.85 8.56 -0.85
N ILE A 149 16.61 7.68 -1.50
CA ILE A 149 17.30 6.56 -0.86
C ILE A 149 18.61 7.06 -0.28
N THR A 150 18.77 6.94 1.03
CA THR A 150 19.96 7.40 1.75
C THR A 150 20.90 6.24 2.09
N ASP A 151 22.18 6.54 2.37
CA ASP A 151 23.14 5.53 2.84
C ASP A 151 22.71 4.92 4.17
N GLN A 152 22.04 5.68 5.02
CA GLN A 152 21.46 5.16 6.26
C GLN A 152 20.39 4.10 5.96
N GLU A 153 19.48 4.35 5.03
CA GLU A 153 18.48 3.42 4.58
C GLU A 153 19.11 2.15 3.99
N ARG A 154 20.11 2.31 3.11
CA ARG A 154 20.86 1.20 2.52
C ARG A 154 21.58 0.33 3.54
N THR A 155 22.14 0.95 4.59
CA THR A 155 22.77 0.23 5.72
C THR A 155 21.74 -0.58 6.51
N GLN A 156 20.57 0.00 6.76
CA GLN A 156 19.47 -0.73 7.42
C GLN A 156 18.97 -1.90 6.56
N LEU A 157 18.81 -1.70 5.26
CA LEU A 157 18.44 -2.78 4.33
C LEU A 157 19.44 -3.92 4.34
N ALA A 158 20.73 -3.61 4.33
CA ALA A 158 21.80 -4.62 4.39
C ALA A 158 21.77 -5.46 5.68
N SER A 159 21.27 -4.89 6.78
CA SER A 159 21.11 -5.62 8.05
C SER A 159 19.86 -6.51 8.10
N LEU A 160 18.85 -6.20 7.30
CA LEU A 160 17.54 -6.86 7.33
C LEU A 160 17.35 -7.89 6.22
N TYR A 161 17.99 -7.68 5.09
CA TYR A 161 17.75 -8.47 3.88
C TYR A 161 19.06 -8.96 3.24
N ALA A 162 19.01 -10.12 2.64
CA ALA A 162 20.13 -10.67 1.89
C ALA A 162 20.22 -10.06 0.48
N ALA A 163 21.42 -10.15 -0.12
CA ALA A 163 21.61 -9.88 -1.53
C ALA A 163 20.70 -10.77 -2.41
N GLY A 164 20.25 -10.26 -3.53
CA GLY A 164 19.29 -10.87 -4.44
C GLY A 164 17.82 -10.62 -4.09
N LYS A 165 17.52 -10.03 -2.91
CA LYS A 165 16.15 -9.77 -2.48
C LYS A 165 15.52 -8.65 -3.30
N THR A 166 14.29 -8.88 -3.79
CA THR A 166 13.45 -7.85 -4.42
C THR A 166 12.33 -7.42 -3.48
N LEU A 167 12.09 -6.13 -3.43
CA LEU A 167 11.17 -5.50 -2.48
C LEU A 167 10.36 -4.40 -3.18
N TRP A 168 9.14 -4.17 -2.71
CA TRP A 168 8.40 -2.95 -3.01
C TRP A 168 8.81 -1.89 -2.01
N ARG A 169 9.39 -0.80 -2.46
CA ARG A 169 9.74 0.36 -1.65
C ARG A 169 8.72 1.46 -1.86
N VAL A 170 8.13 1.94 -0.78
CA VAL A 170 7.12 3.01 -0.81
C VAL A 170 7.47 4.07 0.23
N PRO A 171 7.80 5.32 -0.19
CA PRO A 171 7.99 6.44 0.73
C PRO A 171 6.63 7.00 1.16
N VAL A 172 6.43 7.17 2.48
CA VAL A 172 5.21 7.74 3.04
C VAL A 172 5.52 8.85 4.02
N THR A 173 4.64 9.86 4.14
CA THR A 173 4.79 10.98 5.06
C THR A 173 3.86 10.91 6.26
N HIS A 174 3.07 9.85 6.37
CA HIS A 174 2.13 9.65 7.47
C HIS A 174 1.87 8.16 7.68
N LEU A 175 1.31 7.80 8.84
CA LEU A 175 0.71 6.49 9.05
C LEU A 175 -0.77 6.51 8.71
N SER A 176 -1.25 5.41 8.13
CA SER A 176 -2.61 5.26 7.64
C SER A 176 -2.94 3.79 7.36
N ARG A 177 -4.12 3.56 6.78
CA ARG A 177 -4.44 2.32 6.08
C ARG A 177 -3.98 2.47 4.63
N TRP A 178 -3.00 1.67 4.26
CA TRP A 178 -2.33 1.71 2.98
C TRP A 178 -2.78 0.56 2.10
N ASP A 179 -2.89 0.81 0.80
CA ASP A 179 -3.00 -0.23 -0.22
C ASP A 179 -1.89 -0.10 -1.27
N CYS A 180 -1.47 -1.27 -1.79
CA CYS A 180 -0.53 -1.40 -2.89
C CYS A 180 -1.18 -2.29 -3.94
N ASN A 181 -2.24 -1.79 -4.59
CA ASN A 181 -3.08 -2.58 -5.47
C ASN A 181 -2.95 -2.14 -6.92
N TRP A 182 -2.45 -3.03 -7.76
CA TRP A 182 -2.31 -2.76 -9.18
C TRP A 182 -3.65 -2.73 -9.90
N PRO A 183 -3.85 -1.78 -10.82
CA PRO A 183 -4.98 -1.84 -11.72
C PRO A 183 -4.84 -3.10 -12.59
N PHE A 184 -5.95 -3.74 -12.88
CA PHE A 184 -6.00 -4.79 -13.89
C PHE A 184 -6.76 -4.29 -15.12
N LYS A 185 -6.31 -4.71 -16.29
CA LYS A 185 -7.01 -4.51 -17.54
C LYS A 185 -7.52 -5.88 -17.98
N MET A 186 -8.79 -5.94 -18.41
CA MET A 186 -9.24 -7.12 -19.11
C MET A 186 -8.43 -7.27 -20.41
N PRO A 187 -8.14 -8.50 -20.85
CA PRO A 187 -7.54 -8.74 -22.16
C PRO A 187 -8.32 -7.98 -23.26
N ASP A 188 -7.61 -7.50 -24.28
CA ASP A 188 -8.24 -6.70 -25.35
C ASP A 188 -9.30 -7.48 -26.15
N ASP A 189 -9.28 -8.81 -26.07
CA ASP A 189 -10.24 -9.75 -26.66
C ASP A 189 -11.35 -10.17 -25.67
N ALA A 190 -11.36 -9.65 -24.45
CA ALA A 190 -12.41 -9.93 -23.48
C ALA A 190 -13.73 -9.32 -23.97
N VAL A 191 -14.72 -10.16 -24.19
CA VAL A 191 -16.09 -9.74 -24.45
C VAL A 191 -16.89 -9.85 -23.17
N SER A 192 -17.70 -8.82 -22.88
CA SER A 192 -18.66 -8.91 -21.78
C SER A 192 -19.57 -10.11 -22.01
N PRO A 193 -19.88 -10.91 -20.98
CA PRO A 193 -20.90 -11.92 -21.09
C PRO A 193 -22.15 -11.27 -21.68
N GLN A 194 -22.68 -11.80 -22.78
CA GLN A 194 -23.99 -11.37 -23.26
C GLN A 194 -25.01 -11.76 -22.19
N GLN A 195 -25.39 -10.79 -21.36
CA GLN A 195 -26.54 -10.97 -20.52
C GLN A 195 -27.73 -11.12 -21.49
N ALA A 196 -28.31 -12.31 -21.54
CA ALA A 196 -29.64 -12.45 -22.07
C ALA A 196 -30.49 -11.38 -21.37
N ALA A 197 -31.24 -10.60 -22.17
CA ALA A 197 -32.17 -9.65 -21.58
C ALA A 197 -32.96 -10.39 -20.50
N PRO A 198 -33.06 -9.85 -19.27
CA PRO A 198 -33.82 -10.53 -18.24
C PRO A 198 -35.17 -10.83 -18.79
N ASN A 199 -35.59 -12.09 -18.76
CA ASN A 199 -36.97 -12.46 -19.08
C ASN A 199 -37.83 -11.75 -18.03
N VAL A 200 -38.31 -10.58 -18.38
CA VAL A 200 -39.33 -9.91 -17.60
C VAL A 200 -40.56 -10.78 -17.75
N ALA A 201 -40.76 -11.69 -16.82
CA ALA A 201 -42.03 -12.39 -16.70
C ALA A 201 -43.08 -11.34 -16.34
N THR A 202 -43.69 -10.77 -17.36
CA THR A 202 -44.80 -9.87 -17.17
C THR A 202 -45.97 -10.71 -16.60
N GLY A 203 -46.24 -10.52 -15.32
CA GLY A 203 -47.47 -11.00 -14.72
C GLY A 203 -47.40 -11.98 -13.57
N LEU A 204 -46.30 -12.07 -12.89
CA LEU A 204 -46.24 -12.80 -11.60
C LEU A 204 -45.89 -11.81 -10.48
N ASP A 205 -46.82 -11.64 -9.57
CA ASP A 205 -46.59 -11.10 -8.24
C ASP A 205 -45.74 -12.11 -7.44
N ASP A 206 -44.50 -12.34 -7.88
CA ASP A 206 -43.52 -13.06 -7.12
C ASP A 206 -42.87 -12.05 -6.16
N PRO A 207 -43.04 -12.21 -4.83
CA PRO A 207 -42.39 -11.35 -3.87
C PRO A 207 -40.87 -11.37 -3.96
N ASN A 208 -40.28 -12.34 -4.69
CA ASN A 208 -38.85 -12.42 -4.96
C ASN A 208 -38.44 -11.77 -6.30
N SER A 209 -39.40 -11.30 -7.10
CA SER A 209 -39.10 -10.63 -8.39
C SER A 209 -38.58 -9.20 -8.25
N VAL A 210 -38.43 -8.71 -7.01
CA VAL A 210 -37.95 -7.36 -6.72
C VAL A 210 -36.40 -7.27 -6.82
N CYS A 211 -35.73 -8.41 -6.88
CA CYS A 211 -34.27 -8.43 -7.00
C CYS A 211 -33.85 -8.30 -8.45
N GLY A 212 -33.38 -7.12 -8.85
CA GLY A 212 -32.91 -6.83 -10.21
C GLY A 212 -31.65 -7.58 -10.64
N SER A 213 -30.88 -8.14 -9.71
CA SER A 213 -29.75 -9.02 -9.98
C SER A 213 -29.50 -9.99 -8.82
N VAL A 214 -28.93 -11.15 -9.13
CA VAL A 214 -28.53 -12.16 -8.11
C VAL A 214 -27.51 -11.59 -7.11
N ILE A 215 -26.80 -10.54 -7.48
CA ILE A 215 -25.78 -9.89 -6.61
C ILE A 215 -26.47 -8.98 -5.58
N GLU A 216 -27.61 -8.40 -5.90
CA GLU A 216 -28.36 -7.53 -4.98
C GLU A 216 -29.21 -8.34 -3.98
N CYS A 217 -29.37 -9.61 -4.22
CA CYS A 217 -30.18 -10.53 -3.38
C CYS A 217 -29.35 -11.35 -2.40
N GLN A 218 -28.04 -11.19 -2.33
CA GLN A 218 -27.12 -11.80 -1.38
C GLN A 218 -26.75 -10.78 -0.29
#